data_37dc6767734bcc42188e366de64b5e05
#
_entry.id   37dc6767734bcc42188e366de64b5e05
#
_cell.length_a   1.000
_cell.length_b   1.000
_cell.length_c   1.000
_cell.angle_alpha   90.00
_cell.angle_beta   90.00
_cell.angle_gamma   90.00
#
_symmetry.space_group_name_H-M   'P 1'
#
loop_
_entity.id
_entity.type
_entity.pdbx_description
1 polymer ?
#
loop_
_entity_poly.entity_id
_entity_poly.type
_entity_poly.pdbx_seq_one_letter_code
_entity_poly.pdbx_strand_id
1 'polypeptide(L)'
;MVRSASGRKVGACSTRLLAADTILPMNAFWNSFETFLGLSVEPKDLTFVQISLRAIVVFLATLVMVRLGHKRSLARKTPFDAVLLVILASVLSRAINGSAAFFATIGGSVVLVLVHRFFAFMAYSSHRFGILVKGKPDVIVRDGECDAQMMRRNHVSSHDLEEDMRLNGRIDDASQIRLARIERSGDISFIKK
;
A
#
# COMPACT_ATOMS: atom_id res chain seq x y z
N MET A 1 43.94 73.16 -10.13
CA MET A 1 43.68 73.78 -8.84
C MET A 1 42.72 72.92 -8.04
N VAL A 2 43.21 72.44 -6.92
CA VAL A 2 42.64 72.24 -5.61
C VAL A 2 41.87 70.96 -5.36
N ARG A 3 42.54 69.99 -4.66
CA ARG A 3 42.28 69.33 -3.36
C ARG A 3 41.01 68.49 -3.26
N SER A 4 41.24 67.20 -3.02
CA SER A 4 41.46 66.48 -1.74
C SER A 4 40.25 66.38 -0.82
N ALA A 5 39.85 65.13 -0.53
CA ALA A 5 39.57 64.66 0.85
C ALA A 5 39.19 63.15 0.74
N SER A 6 40.07 62.40 1.07
CA SER A 6 40.20 61.38 2.14
C SER A 6 38.95 61.24 3.01
N GLY A 7 38.33 60.04 2.91
CA GLY A 7 37.27 59.52 3.81
C GLY A 7 37.47 58.05 4.09
N ARG A 8 38.38 57.80 5.01
CA ARG A 8 38.64 56.43 5.62
C ARG A 8 37.40 56.08 6.40
N LYS A 9 36.71 54.98 6.01
CA LYS A 9 35.78 54.30 6.88
C LYS A 9 36.41 52.97 7.30
N VAL A 10 36.92 53.01 8.51
CA VAL A 10 37.36 51.88 9.30
C VAL A 10 36.15 51.18 9.89
N GLY A 11 36.13 49.86 9.83
CA GLY A 11 35.54 49.03 10.87
C GLY A 11 34.09 48.63 10.72
N ALA A 12 33.87 47.51 10.07
CA ALA A 12 32.88 46.56 10.52
C ALA A 12 33.43 45.13 10.26
N CYS A 13 34.43 44.83 11.07
CA CYS A 13 34.94 43.47 11.21
C CYS A 13 34.07 42.74 12.21
N SER A 14 33.72 41.51 11.84
CA SER A 14 33.54 40.41 12.78
C SER A 14 32.29 40.43 13.66
N THR A 15 31.21 39.84 13.17
CA THR A 15 30.32 38.99 13.99
C THR A 15 29.47 38.09 13.07
N ARG A 16 30.09 37.23 12.25
CA ARG A 16 29.41 36.20 11.48
C ARG A 16 30.28 34.95 11.36
N LEU A 17 30.72 34.43 12.46
CA LEU A 17 31.59 33.24 12.46
C LEU A 17 31.36 32.40 13.72
N LEU A 18 30.14 32.03 14.08
CA LEU A 18 29.89 31.01 15.11
C LEU A 18 28.53 30.27 14.97
N ALA A 19 27.91 30.32 13.79
CA ALA A 19 26.64 29.58 13.61
C ALA A 19 26.70 28.52 12.49
N ALA A 20 27.90 28.25 11.92
CA ALA A 20 28.02 27.34 10.75
C ALA A 20 28.49 25.93 11.09
N ASP A 21 29.00 25.67 12.30
CA ASP A 21 29.72 24.42 12.56
C ASP A 21 28.86 23.27 13.10
N THR A 22 27.60 23.48 13.42
CA THR A 22 26.73 22.40 13.95
C THR A 22 25.85 21.76 12.85
N ILE A 23 25.79 22.34 11.66
CA ILE A 23 24.94 21.86 10.53
C ILE A 23 25.75 20.96 9.57
N LEU A 24 27.06 21.02 9.59
CA LEU A 24 27.95 20.29 8.70
C LEU A 24 27.85 18.76 8.75
N PRO A 25 27.75 18.08 9.92
CA PRO A 25 27.68 16.62 9.91
C PRO A 25 26.35 16.08 9.37
N MET A 26 25.26 16.80 9.55
CA MET A 26 23.94 16.37 9.07
C MET A 26 23.80 16.54 7.54
N ASN A 27 24.37 17.59 6.98
CA ASN A 27 24.40 17.81 5.53
C ASN A 27 25.30 16.80 4.81
N ALA A 28 26.45 16.43 5.40
CA ALA A 28 27.34 15.43 4.84
C ALA A 28 26.70 14.04 4.83
N PHE A 29 26.01 13.67 5.90
CA PHE A 29 25.25 12.40 5.97
C PHE A 29 24.13 12.39 4.93
N TRP A 30 23.38 13.49 4.80
CA TRP A 30 22.27 13.59 3.85
C TRP A 30 22.75 13.53 2.40
N ASN A 31 23.82 14.23 2.06
CA ASN A 31 24.43 14.18 0.72
C ASN A 31 24.94 12.77 0.37
N SER A 32 25.56 12.08 1.35
CA SER A 32 26.00 10.70 1.15
C SER A 32 24.80 9.79 0.89
N PHE A 33 23.72 9.94 1.66
CA PHE A 33 22.50 9.16 1.51
C PHE A 33 21.81 9.41 0.16
N GLU A 34 21.75 10.65 -0.30
CA GLU A 34 21.24 11.02 -1.62
C GLU A 34 22.06 10.38 -2.75
N THR A 35 23.38 10.39 -2.62
CA THR A 35 24.28 9.77 -3.61
C THR A 35 24.14 8.26 -3.65
N PHE A 36 24.07 7.61 -2.50
CA PHE A 36 23.90 6.15 -2.38
C PHE A 36 22.58 5.68 -3.00
N LEU A 37 21.50 6.42 -2.80
CA LEU A 37 20.20 6.10 -3.37
C LEU A 37 20.03 6.66 -4.80
N GLY A 38 20.99 7.45 -5.30
CA GLY A 38 20.90 8.06 -6.62
C GLY A 38 19.70 8.98 -6.81
N LEU A 39 19.29 9.72 -5.76
CA LEU A 39 18.05 10.52 -5.78
C LEU A 39 18.06 11.65 -6.81
N SER A 40 19.26 12.12 -7.17
CA SER A 40 19.48 13.16 -8.18
C SER A 40 19.81 12.60 -9.56
N VAL A 41 19.80 11.27 -9.73
CA VAL A 41 20.17 10.58 -10.98
C VAL A 41 18.91 10.31 -11.79
N GLU A 42 18.99 10.51 -13.13
CA GLU A 42 17.90 10.14 -14.02
C GLU A 42 17.64 8.62 -14.03
N PRO A 43 16.38 8.19 -14.23
CA PRO A 43 16.00 6.76 -14.17
C PRO A 43 16.86 5.84 -15.05
N LYS A 44 17.28 6.34 -16.23
CA LYS A 44 18.10 5.60 -17.20
C LYS A 44 19.56 5.40 -16.78
N ASP A 45 20.06 6.25 -15.88
CA ASP A 45 21.46 6.28 -15.45
C ASP A 45 21.65 5.64 -14.06
N LEU A 46 20.58 5.09 -13.49
CA LEU A 46 20.64 4.40 -12.19
C LEU A 46 21.45 3.11 -12.29
N THR A 47 22.42 2.97 -11.39
CA THR A 47 23.22 1.75 -11.29
C THR A 47 22.45 0.63 -10.62
N PHE A 48 22.86 -0.62 -10.87
CA PHE A 48 22.29 -1.81 -10.22
C PHE A 48 22.31 -1.68 -8.68
N VAL A 49 23.39 -1.14 -8.11
CA VAL A 49 23.53 -0.97 -6.65
C VAL A 49 22.49 0.03 -6.12
N GLN A 50 22.29 1.15 -6.81
CA GLN A 50 21.30 2.16 -6.41
C GLN A 50 19.88 1.64 -6.47
N ILE A 51 19.52 0.91 -7.54
CA ILE A 51 18.21 0.26 -7.65
C ILE A 51 18.01 -0.77 -6.53
N SER A 52 19.03 -1.57 -6.22
CA SER A 52 18.97 -2.57 -5.15
C SER A 52 18.79 -1.93 -3.78
N LEU A 53 19.50 -0.85 -3.48
CA LEU A 53 19.33 -0.11 -2.23
C LEU A 53 17.94 0.53 -2.11
N ARG A 54 17.44 1.13 -3.19
CA ARG A 54 16.05 1.65 -3.25
C ARG A 54 15.04 0.53 -3.00
N ALA A 55 15.23 -0.63 -3.62
CA ALA A 55 14.35 -1.79 -3.44
C ALA A 55 14.33 -2.27 -1.98
N ILE A 56 15.49 -2.32 -1.31
CA ILE A 56 15.58 -2.68 0.11
C ILE A 56 14.83 -1.67 0.99
N VAL A 57 15.05 -0.37 0.79
CA VAL A 57 14.37 0.68 1.58
C VAL A 57 12.85 0.62 1.35
N VAL A 58 12.41 0.50 0.09
CA VAL A 58 10.99 0.38 -0.24
C VAL A 58 10.39 -0.90 0.34
N PHE A 59 11.12 -2.02 0.31
CA PHE A 59 10.68 -3.26 0.94
C PHE A 59 10.46 -3.11 2.44
N LEU A 60 11.43 -2.54 3.17
CA LEU A 60 11.30 -2.28 4.60
C LEU A 60 10.14 -1.31 4.92
N ALA A 61 10.02 -0.22 4.14
CA ALA A 61 8.90 0.71 4.26
C ALA A 61 7.56 0.01 4.03
N THR A 62 7.48 -0.86 3.02
CA THR A 62 6.27 -1.64 2.71
C THR A 62 5.93 -2.61 3.84
N LEU A 63 6.92 -3.28 4.44
CA LEU A 63 6.70 -4.14 5.62
C LEU A 63 6.09 -3.37 6.78
N VAL A 64 6.59 -2.16 7.05
CA VAL A 64 6.02 -1.29 8.08
C VAL A 64 4.60 -0.89 7.73
N MET A 65 4.35 -0.45 6.48
CA MET A 65 3.03 -0.06 6.00
C MET A 65 2.02 -1.21 6.11
N VAL A 66 2.40 -2.42 5.68
CA VAL A 66 1.56 -3.62 5.77
C VAL A 66 1.29 -4.00 7.23
N ARG A 67 2.28 -3.82 8.10
CA ARG A 67 2.12 -4.08 9.54
C ARG A 67 1.25 -3.05 10.24
N LEU A 68 1.23 -1.80 9.77
CA LEU A 68 0.30 -0.77 10.21
C LEU A 68 -1.13 -1.08 9.73
N GLY A 69 -1.29 -1.79 8.61
CA GLY A 69 -2.54 -2.44 8.21
C GLY A 69 -2.91 -3.53 9.21
N HIS A 70 -4.20 -3.88 9.31
CA HIS A 70 -4.63 -4.92 10.24
C HIS A 70 -4.25 -6.31 9.71
N LYS A 71 -3.81 -7.20 10.62
CA LYS A 71 -3.48 -8.62 10.32
C LYS A 71 -4.62 -9.37 9.60
N ARG A 72 -5.86 -8.91 9.75
CA ARG A 72 -7.06 -9.52 9.16
C ARG A 72 -7.21 -9.25 7.66
N SER A 73 -6.71 -8.10 7.16
CA SER A 73 -6.79 -7.75 5.73
C SER A 73 -5.84 -8.56 4.86
N LEU A 74 -4.76 -9.11 5.44
CA LEU A 74 -3.81 -9.97 4.73
C LEU A 74 -4.26 -11.44 4.66
N ALA A 75 -5.05 -11.92 5.66
CA ALA A 75 -5.48 -13.31 5.75
C ALA A 75 -6.73 -13.61 4.91
N ARG A 76 -7.63 -12.65 4.74
CA ARG A 76 -8.86 -12.76 3.93
C ARG A 76 -8.94 -11.58 2.98
N LYS A 77 -8.42 -11.75 1.78
CA LYS A 77 -8.37 -10.72 0.74
C LYS A 77 -9.77 -10.37 0.27
N THR A 78 -10.29 -9.23 0.73
CA THR A 78 -11.47 -8.66 0.08
C THR A 78 -11.03 -7.87 -1.18
N PRO A 79 -11.90 -7.66 -2.17
CA PRO A 79 -11.59 -6.79 -3.32
C PRO A 79 -11.07 -5.42 -2.90
N PHE A 80 -11.56 -4.88 -1.79
CA PHE A 80 -11.10 -3.62 -1.20
C PHE A 80 -9.62 -3.67 -0.77
N ASP A 81 -9.19 -4.78 -0.15
CA ASP A 81 -7.78 -4.98 0.23
C ASP A 81 -6.90 -5.23 -1.01
N ALA A 82 -7.42 -5.94 -2.01
CA ALA A 82 -6.70 -6.22 -3.26
C ALA A 82 -6.40 -4.93 -4.05
N VAL A 83 -7.35 -4.00 -4.13
CA VAL A 83 -7.17 -2.69 -4.77
C VAL A 83 -6.03 -1.92 -4.12
N LEU A 84 -5.97 -1.87 -2.77
CA LEU A 84 -4.86 -1.24 -2.06
C LEU A 84 -3.51 -1.86 -2.47
N LEU A 85 -3.41 -3.19 -2.46
CA LEU A 85 -2.16 -3.88 -2.77
C LEU A 85 -1.68 -3.60 -4.20
N VAL A 86 -2.59 -3.60 -5.18
CA VAL A 86 -2.27 -3.32 -6.59
C VAL A 86 -1.79 -1.87 -6.76
N ILE A 87 -2.49 -0.91 -6.17
CA ILE A 87 -2.10 0.51 -6.24
C ILE A 87 -0.75 0.71 -5.53
N LEU A 88 -0.58 0.13 -4.34
CA LEU A 88 0.65 0.26 -3.56
C LEU A 88 1.85 -0.31 -4.32
N ALA A 89 1.71 -1.51 -4.91
CA ALA A 89 2.75 -2.13 -5.73
C ALA A 89 3.12 -1.26 -6.95
N SER A 90 2.12 -0.74 -7.66
CA SER A 90 2.33 0.14 -8.81
C SER A 90 3.03 1.45 -8.45
N VAL A 91 2.60 2.10 -7.36
CA VAL A 91 3.18 3.36 -6.90
C VAL A 91 4.62 3.15 -6.41
N LEU A 92 4.86 2.14 -5.57
CA LEU A 92 6.17 1.87 -4.99
C LEU A 92 7.21 1.40 -6.00
N SER A 93 6.80 0.69 -7.06
CA SER A 93 7.72 0.29 -8.14
C SER A 93 8.36 1.52 -8.82
N ARG A 94 7.63 2.63 -8.90
CA ARG A 94 8.13 3.89 -9.46
C ARG A 94 9.19 4.56 -8.60
N ALA A 95 9.16 4.36 -7.28
CA ALA A 95 10.22 4.82 -6.39
C ALA A 95 11.51 3.98 -6.59
N ILE A 96 11.39 2.68 -6.83
CA ILE A 96 12.53 1.78 -7.07
C ILE A 96 13.24 2.15 -8.36
N ASN A 97 12.50 2.26 -9.47
CA ASN A 97 13.08 2.52 -10.79
C ASN A 97 13.37 4.01 -11.08
N GLY A 98 13.12 4.90 -10.11
CA GLY A 98 13.44 6.33 -10.22
C GLY A 98 12.48 7.16 -11.06
N SER A 99 11.36 6.60 -11.55
CA SER A 99 10.39 7.33 -12.38
C SER A 99 9.48 8.27 -11.58
N ALA A 100 9.61 8.29 -10.24
CA ALA A 100 8.91 9.22 -9.36
C ALA A 100 9.82 9.66 -8.20
N ALA A 101 9.50 10.79 -7.58
CA ALA A 101 10.23 11.32 -6.43
C ALA A 101 10.17 10.33 -5.25
N PHE A 102 11.33 9.82 -4.81
CA PHE A 102 11.45 8.69 -3.90
C PHE A 102 10.67 8.89 -2.59
N PHE A 103 10.99 9.96 -1.84
CA PHE A 103 10.34 10.22 -0.54
C PHE A 103 8.87 10.61 -0.66
N ALA A 104 8.51 11.39 -1.69
CA ALA A 104 7.13 11.76 -1.92
C ALA A 104 6.27 10.52 -2.26
N THR A 105 6.82 9.57 -3.01
CA THR A 105 6.15 8.31 -3.35
C THR A 105 5.94 7.43 -2.13
N ILE A 106 6.95 7.28 -1.27
CA ILE A 106 6.82 6.54 0.00
C ILE A 106 5.81 7.23 0.91
N GLY A 107 5.91 8.56 1.08
CA GLY A 107 4.98 9.34 1.90
C GLY A 107 3.53 9.23 1.42
N GLY A 108 3.30 9.36 0.11
CA GLY A 108 1.98 9.16 -0.49
C GLY A 108 1.44 7.75 -0.28
N SER A 109 2.31 6.73 -0.33
CA SER A 109 1.93 5.35 -0.03
C SER A 109 1.51 5.16 1.43
N VAL A 110 2.19 5.82 2.38
CA VAL A 110 1.77 5.82 3.80
C VAL A 110 0.38 6.45 3.94
N VAL A 111 0.13 7.60 3.29
CA VAL A 111 -1.18 8.26 3.31
C VAL A 111 -2.26 7.32 2.76
N LEU A 112 -1.99 6.61 1.65
CA LEU A 112 -2.91 5.64 1.07
C LEU A 112 -3.27 4.52 2.06
N VAL A 113 -2.27 3.97 2.77
CA VAL A 113 -2.49 2.96 3.82
C VAL A 113 -3.32 3.51 4.98
N LEU A 114 -3.08 4.76 5.40
CA LEU A 114 -3.87 5.41 6.45
C LEU A 114 -5.32 5.64 6.03
N VAL A 115 -5.55 6.06 4.78
CA VAL A 115 -6.90 6.19 4.21
C VAL A 115 -7.60 4.84 4.18
N HIS A 116 -6.94 3.78 3.68
CA HIS A 116 -7.49 2.43 3.72
C HIS A 116 -7.85 1.98 5.14
N ARG A 117 -6.99 2.24 6.10
CA ARG A 117 -7.23 1.94 7.52
C ARG A 117 -8.43 2.72 8.07
N PHE A 118 -8.56 3.98 7.69
CA PHE A 118 -9.71 4.81 8.05
C PHE A 118 -11.03 4.23 7.50
N PHE A 119 -11.05 3.83 6.22
CA PHE A 119 -12.21 3.15 5.63
C PHE A 119 -12.52 1.81 6.31
N ALA A 120 -11.49 1.04 6.66
CA ALA A 120 -11.66 -0.21 7.40
C ALA A 120 -12.27 0.04 8.79
N PHE A 121 -11.87 1.11 9.48
CA PHE A 121 -12.45 1.53 10.75
C PHE A 121 -13.91 1.98 10.60
N MET A 122 -14.23 2.78 9.58
CA MET A 122 -15.61 3.17 9.28
C MET A 122 -16.49 1.96 8.97
N ALA A 123 -15.95 0.99 8.20
CA ALA A 123 -16.65 -0.27 7.89
C ALA A 123 -16.88 -1.16 9.12
N TYR A 124 -16.03 -1.04 10.14
CA TYR A 124 -16.25 -1.68 11.44
C TYR A 124 -17.35 -0.98 12.24
N SER A 125 -17.37 0.35 12.26
CA SER A 125 -18.31 1.16 13.04
C SER A 125 -19.71 1.18 12.42
N SER A 126 -19.84 1.05 11.06
CA SER A 126 -21.11 1.10 10.35
C SER A 126 -21.32 -0.12 9.48
N HIS A 127 -22.35 -0.93 9.79
CA HIS A 127 -22.69 -2.12 9.00
C HIS A 127 -23.05 -1.77 7.55
N ARG A 128 -23.79 -0.68 7.32
CA ARG A 128 -24.17 -0.22 5.97
C ARG A 128 -22.95 0.19 5.15
N PHE A 129 -22.04 0.93 5.74
CA PHE A 129 -20.79 1.31 5.10
C PHE A 129 -19.89 0.08 4.84
N GLY A 130 -19.87 -0.87 5.77
CA GLY A 130 -19.14 -2.14 5.60
C GLY A 130 -19.65 -2.96 4.42
N ILE A 131 -20.96 -2.99 4.16
CA ILE A 131 -21.57 -3.63 2.98
C ILE A 131 -21.17 -2.89 1.70
N LEU A 132 -21.20 -1.55 1.71
CA LEU A 132 -20.84 -0.74 0.55
C LEU A 132 -19.38 -0.96 0.12
N VAL A 133 -18.46 -1.00 1.07
CA VAL A 133 -17.01 -1.07 0.78
C VAL A 133 -16.54 -2.51 0.55
N LYS A 134 -17.03 -3.46 1.34
CA LYS A 134 -16.54 -4.87 1.35
C LYS A 134 -17.51 -5.85 0.71
N GLY A 135 -18.70 -5.42 0.30
CA GLY A 135 -19.75 -6.31 -0.17
C GLY A 135 -20.45 -7.05 0.97
N LYS A 136 -21.42 -7.87 0.60
CA LYS A 136 -22.13 -8.80 1.51
C LYS A 136 -21.96 -10.23 1.01
N PRO A 137 -21.95 -11.24 1.91
CA PRO A 137 -22.02 -12.62 1.49
C PRO A 137 -23.41 -12.96 0.95
N ASP A 138 -23.48 -13.74 -0.13
CA ASP A 138 -24.74 -14.19 -0.74
C ASP A 138 -24.87 -15.73 -0.60
N VAL A 139 -26.06 -16.19 -0.19
CA VAL A 139 -26.37 -17.63 -0.06
C VAL A 139 -26.68 -18.18 -1.47
N ILE A 140 -25.98 -19.26 -1.87
CA ILE A 140 -26.15 -19.90 -3.18
C ILE A 140 -26.67 -21.34 -3.08
N VAL A 141 -26.50 -22.01 -1.93
CA VAL A 141 -27.13 -23.32 -1.66
C VAL A 141 -27.73 -23.33 -0.27
N ARG A 142 -28.93 -23.86 -0.15
CA ARG A 142 -29.62 -24.07 1.13
C ARG A 142 -30.24 -25.46 1.14
N ASP A 143 -29.89 -26.25 2.17
CA ASP A 143 -30.40 -27.61 2.42
C ASP A 143 -30.25 -28.59 1.23
N GLY A 144 -29.25 -28.39 0.39
CA GLY A 144 -28.98 -29.17 -0.81
C GLY A 144 -29.58 -28.58 -2.08
N GLU A 145 -30.42 -27.56 -1.98
CA GLU A 145 -31.02 -26.88 -3.14
C GLU A 145 -30.20 -25.67 -3.57
N CYS A 146 -29.83 -25.63 -4.86
CA CYS A 146 -29.07 -24.52 -5.45
C CYS A 146 -30.00 -23.39 -5.86
N ASP A 147 -29.70 -22.16 -5.44
CA ASP A 147 -30.37 -20.95 -5.89
C ASP A 147 -29.75 -20.49 -7.23
N ALA A 148 -30.39 -20.90 -8.34
CA ALA A 148 -29.93 -20.60 -9.69
C ALA A 148 -29.92 -19.08 -9.97
N GLN A 149 -30.78 -18.27 -9.31
CA GLN A 149 -30.82 -16.82 -9.49
C GLN A 149 -29.62 -16.18 -8.81
N MET A 150 -29.30 -16.58 -7.59
CA MET A 150 -28.14 -16.08 -6.85
C MET A 150 -26.83 -16.54 -7.48
N MET A 151 -26.74 -17.77 -7.99
CA MET A 151 -25.58 -18.25 -8.75
C MET A 151 -25.33 -17.41 -9.99
N ARG A 152 -26.38 -17.16 -10.81
CA ARG A 152 -26.28 -16.27 -11.99
C ARG A 152 -25.83 -14.85 -11.62
N ARG A 153 -26.42 -14.28 -10.57
CA ARG A 153 -26.08 -12.91 -10.10
C ARG A 153 -24.61 -12.78 -9.72
N ASN A 154 -24.05 -13.84 -9.17
CA ASN A 154 -22.67 -13.87 -8.73
C ASN A 154 -21.71 -14.52 -9.75
N HIS A 155 -22.20 -14.83 -10.96
CA HIS A 155 -21.43 -15.45 -12.05
C HIS A 155 -20.79 -16.79 -11.66
N VAL A 156 -21.44 -17.58 -10.82
CA VAL A 156 -21.02 -18.93 -10.44
C VAL A 156 -21.75 -19.95 -11.29
N SER A 157 -21.03 -20.77 -12.04
CA SER A 157 -21.57 -21.91 -12.77
C SER A 157 -21.74 -23.12 -11.85
N SER A 158 -22.50 -24.14 -12.31
CA SER A 158 -22.60 -25.42 -11.59
C SER A 158 -21.22 -26.08 -11.46
N HIS A 159 -20.38 -25.94 -12.49
CA HIS A 159 -19.03 -26.49 -12.51
C HIS A 159 -18.12 -25.85 -11.49
N ASP A 160 -18.17 -24.51 -11.36
CA ASP A 160 -17.40 -23.78 -10.33
C ASP A 160 -17.83 -24.19 -8.92
N LEU A 161 -19.15 -24.35 -8.71
CA LEU A 161 -19.68 -24.84 -7.44
C LEU A 161 -19.17 -26.23 -7.11
N GLU A 162 -19.20 -27.18 -8.08
CA GLU A 162 -18.69 -28.54 -7.90
C GLU A 162 -17.19 -28.56 -7.62
N GLU A 163 -16.41 -27.71 -8.29
CA GLU A 163 -14.98 -27.56 -8.04
C GLU A 163 -14.71 -27.09 -6.62
N ASP A 164 -15.37 -26.01 -6.18
CA ASP A 164 -15.25 -25.49 -4.83
C ASP A 164 -15.77 -26.45 -3.75
N MET A 165 -16.80 -27.25 -4.05
CA MET A 165 -17.26 -28.34 -3.17
C MET A 165 -16.14 -29.34 -2.90
N ARG A 166 -15.40 -29.75 -3.94
CA ARG A 166 -14.27 -30.69 -3.80
C ARG A 166 -13.09 -30.04 -3.08
N LEU A 167 -12.69 -28.83 -3.50
CA LEU A 167 -11.48 -28.16 -2.98
C LEU A 167 -11.67 -27.64 -1.56
N ASN A 168 -12.74 -26.90 -1.32
CA ASN A 168 -12.97 -26.15 -0.09
C ASN A 168 -13.94 -26.88 0.86
N GLY A 169 -14.95 -27.55 0.29
CA GLY A 169 -15.97 -28.28 1.04
C GLY A 169 -15.56 -29.68 1.43
N ARG A 170 -14.72 -30.36 0.64
CA ARG A 170 -14.52 -31.83 0.71
C ARG A 170 -15.86 -32.55 0.73
N ILE A 171 -16.70 -32.23 -0.24
CA ILE A 171 -18.08 -32.68 -0.44
C ILE A 171 -18.20 -33.07 -1.90
N ASP A 172 -18.76 -34.25 -2.16
CA ASP A 172 -18.97 -34.75 -3.52
C ASP A 172 -20.40 -34.54 -4.02
N ASP A 173 -21.37 -34.34 -3.11
CA ASP A 173 -22.79 -34.17 -3.44
C ASP A 173 -23.39 -32.96 -2.74
N ALA A 174 -24.10 -32.12 -3.51
CA ALA A 174 -24.79 -30.91 -3.02
C ALA A 174 -25.83 -31.24 -1.92
N SER A 175 -26.41 -32.46 -1.92
CA SER A 175 -27.37 -32.90 -0.90
C SER A 175 -26.81 -32.92 0.53
N GLN A 176 -25.47 -33.00 0.67
CA GLN A 176 -24.76 -32.95 1.96
C GLN A 176 -24.58 -31.52 2.49
N ILE A 177 -24.88 -30.49 1.68
CA ILE A 177 -24.73 -29.12 2.04
C ILE A 177 -25.97 -28.62 2.76
N ARG A 178 -25.80 -28.14 3.99
CA ARG A 178 -26.83 -27.38 4.69
C ARG A 178 -26.88 -25.94 4.19
N LEU A 179 -25.70 -25.30 4.01
CA LEU A 179 -25.59 -23.94 3.57
C LEU A 179 -24.28 -23.71 2.82
N ALA A 180 -24.35 -23.13 1.62
CA ALA A 180 -23.17 -22.57 0.95
C ALA A 180 -23.37 -21.08 0.68
N ARG A 181 -22.29 -20.32 0.89
CA ARG A 181 -22.28 -18.85 0.69
C ARG A 181 -21.06 -18.44 -0.08
N ILE A 182 -21.26 -17.50 -0.99
CA ILE A 182 -20.13 -16.73 -1.54
C ILE A 182 -19.76 -15.67 -0.50
N GLU A 183 -18.54 -15.74 -0.02
CA GLU A 183 -18.01 -14.82 0.94
C GLU A 183 -17.57 -13.50 0.25
N ARG A 184 -17.24 -12.49 1.06
CA ARG A 184 -16.76 -11.19 0.57
C ARG A 184 -15.44 -11.26 -0.20
N SER A 185 -14.68 -12.34 -0.05
CA SER A 185 -13.44 -12.61 -0.80
C SER A 185 -13.70 -13.17 -2.20
N GLY A 186 -14.91 -13.65 -2.46
CA GLY A 186 -15.27 -14.42 -3.65
C GLY A 186 -15.20 -15.94 -3.44
N ASP A 187 -14.60 -16.41 -2.33
CA ASP A 187 -14.53 -17.83 -1.99
C ASP A 187 -15.91 -18.38 -1.57
N ILE A 188 -16.18 -19.63 -1.85
CA ILE A 188 -17.41 -20.30 -1.38
C ILE A 188 -17.13 -21.02 -0.07
N SER A 189 -17.91 -20.70 0.96
CA SER A 189 -17.89 -21.36 2.26
C SER A 189 -19.03 -22.38 2.35
N PHE A 190 -18.76 -23.55 2.96
CA PHE A 190 -19.68 -24.65 3.07
C PHE A 190 -19.95 -25.03 4.52
N ILE A 191 -21.23 -25.24 4.86
CA ILE A 191 -21.66 -25.85 6.12
C ILE A 191 -22.36 -27.16 5.75
N LYS A 192 -21.83 -28.28 6.22
CA LYS A 192 -22.41 -29.62 6.02
C LYS A 192 -23.64 -29.83 6.89
N LYS A 193 -24.49 -30.78 6.49
CA LYS A 193 -25.59 -31.31 7.33
C LYS A 193 -25.05 -32.08 8.49
#